data_f5840a1e4d8b75ea440193beea5e6170
#
_entry.id   f5840a1e4d8b75ea440193beea5e6170
#
_cell.length_a   1.000
_cell.length_b   1.000
_cell.length_c   1.000
_cell.angle_alpha   90.00
_cell.angle_beta   90.00
_cell.angle_gamma   90.00
#
_symmetry.space_group_name_H-M   'P 1'
#
loop_
_entity.id
_entity.type
_entity.pdbx_description
1 polymer ?
#
loop_
_entity_poly.entity_id
_entity_poly.type
_entity_poly.pdbx_seq_one_letter_code
_entity_poly.pdbx_strand_id
1 'polypeptide(L)'
;MPVVRISKGKFDLANASDAERLLLESERALRSALTALPGLLHYYVGIDRIHGALTNVSVWASLEDAHRLDTLPQMLAQRPILEATGVTFEVITNHETLWTITP
;
A
#
# COMPACT_ATOMS: atom_id res chain seq x y z
N MET A 1 6.01 -18.52 7.33
CA MET A 1 5.31 -18.32 6.05
C MET A 1 5.16 -16.84 5.78
N PRO A 2 5.57 -16.37 4.59
CA PRO A 2 5.35 -14.97 4.22
C PRO A 2 3.88 -14.62 4.19
N VAL A 3 3.59 -13.36 4.50
CA VAL A 3 2.24 -12.81 4.50
C VAL A 3 2.17 -11.70 3.47
N VAL A 4 1.13 -11.72 2.63
CA VAL A 4 0.86 -10.69 1.64
C VAL A 4 -0.23 -9.77 2.19
N ARG A 5 0.10 -8.50 2.33
CA ARG A 5 -0.85 -7.46 2.75
C ARG A 5 -1.31 -6.67 1.54
N ILE A 6 -2.61 -6.52 1.40
CA ILE A 6 -3.21 -5.81 0.27
C ILE A 6 -4.08 -4.67 0.78
N SER A 7 -3.79 -3.48 0.29
CA SER A 7 -4.60 -2.28 0.50
C SER A 7 -5.04 -1.76 -0.87
N LYS A 8 -6.33 -1.50 -1.04
CA LYS A 8 -6.90 -0.99 -2.29
C LYS A 8 -7.68 0.28 -2.04
N GLY A 9 -7.69 1.15 -3.04
CA GLY A 9 -8.53 2.33 -3.04
C GLY A 9 -9.10 2.57 -4.42
N LYS A 10 -10.24 3.26 -4.47
CA LYS A 10 -10.90 3.64 -5.71
C LYS A 10 -11.02 5.14 -5.82
N PHE A 11 -10.96 5.66 -7.05
CA PHE A 11 -11.09 7.07 -7.35
C PHE A 11 -11.77 7.26 -8.71
N ASP A 12 -12.37 8.43 -8.92
CA ASP A 12 -12.89 8.79 -10.22
C ASP A 12 -11.76 8.98 -11.21
N LEU A 13 -11.98 8.56 -12.48
CA LEU A 13 -10.97 8.68 -13.53
C LEU A 13 -10.51 10.12 -13.74
N ALA A 14 -11.37 11.10 -13.48
CA ALA A 14 -11.02 12.51 -13.54
C ALA A 14 -9.91 12.89 -12.54
N ASN A 15 -9.74 12.12 -11.47
CA ASN A 15 -8.75 12.34 -10.42
C ASN A 15 -7.48 11.49 -10.58
N ALA A 16 -7.36 10.75 -11.69
CA ALA A 16 -6.26 9.81 -11.89
C ALA A 16 -4.88 10.48 -11.82
N SER A 17 -4.72 11.65 -12.42
CA SER A 17 -3.44 12.38 -12.42
C SER A 17 -3.05 12.84 -11.02
N ASP A 18 -4.02 13.32 -10.22
CA ASP A 18 -3.76 13.74 -8.84
C ASP A 18 -3.44 12.55 -7.95
N ALA A 19 -4.16 11.44 -8.11
CA ALA A 19 -3.90 10.21 -7.37
C ALA A 19 -2.48 9.70 -7.67
N GLU A 20 -2.09 9.65 -8.94
CA GLU A 20 -0.75 9.24 -9.35
C GLU A 20 0.34 10.13 -8.73
N ARG A 21 0.17 11.44 -8.82
CA ARG A 21 1.11 12.40 -8.25
C ARG A 21 1.29 12.18 -6.75
N LEU A 22 0.20 12.02 -6.02
CA LEU A 22 0.25 11.79 -4.58
C LEU A 22 0.91 10.45 -4.23
N LEU A 23 0.66 9.40 -5.01
CA LEU A 23 1.31 8.11 -4.81
C LEU A 23 2.82 8.19 -5.04
N LEU A 24 3.25 8.92 -6.07
CA LEU A 24 4.67 9.12 -6.34
C LEU A 24 5.34 9.96 -5.24
N GLU A 25 4.66 11.00 -4.76
CA GLU A 25 5.15 11.81 -3.64
C GLU A 25 5.24 11.02 -2.35
N SER A 26 4.33 10.07 -2.13
CA SER A 26 4.32 9.25 -0.91
C SER A 26 5.58 8.41 -0.75
N GLU A 27 6.26 8.05 -1.83
CA GLU A 27 7.53 7.30 -1.77
C GLU A 27 8.55 8.04 -0.92
N ARG A 28 8.66 9.36 -1.08
CA ARG A 28 9.62 10.18 -0.31
C ARG A 28 9.33 10.15 1.18
N ALA A 29 8.04 10.16 1.54
CA ALA A 29 7.63 10.13 2.94
C ALA A 29 7.79 8.75 3.57
N LEU A 30 7.67 7.69 2.79
CA LEU A 30 7.57 6.31 3.28
C LEU A 30 8.85 5.50 3.18
N ARG A 31 9.73 5.78 2.21
CA ARG A 31 10.88 4.92 1.90
C ARG A 31 11.73 4.61 3.13
N SER A 32 12.20 5.62 3.84
CA SER A 32 13.06 5.40 5.01
C SER A 32 12.34 4.68 6.13
N ALA A 33 11.09 5.05 6.40
CA ALA A 33 10.30 4.43 7.46
C ALA A 33 10.01 2.96 7.15
N LEU A 34 9.67 2.63 5.90
CA LEU A 34 9.37 1.26 5.48
C LEU A 34 10.63 0.38 5.50
N THR A 35 11.73 0.88 5.00
CA THR A 35 12.99 0.10 4.98
C THR A 35 13.53 -0.19 6.37
N ALA A 36 13.14 0.60 7.37
CA ALA A 36 13.53 0.37 8.76
C ALA A 36 12.65 -0.66 9.48
N LEU A 37 11.51 -1.04 8.90
CA LEU A 37 10.60 -1.99 9.54
C LEU A 37 11.14 -3.42 9.43
N PRO A 38 11.16 -4.18 10.55
CA PRO A 38 11.56 -5.57 10.52
C PRO A 38 10.56 -6.40 9.72
N GLY A 39 11.06 -7.38 8.99
CA GLY A 39 10.24 -8.37 8.28
C GLY A 39 9.66 -7.91 6.95
N LEU A 40 9.88 -6.68 6.52
CA LEU A 40 9.46 -6.24 5.19
C LEU A 40 10.33 -6.90 4.12
N LEU A 41 9.70 -7.64 3.20
CA LEU A 41 10.37 -8.33 2.10
C LEU A 41 10.21 -7.58 0.78
N HIS A 42 8.99 -7.12 0.48
CA HIS A 42 8.69 -6.34 -0.73
C HIS A 42 7.57 -5.36 -0.44
N TYR A 43 7.57 -4.24 -1.16
CA TYR A 43 6.53 -3.22 -1.08
C TYR A 43 6.26 -2.66 -2.46
N TYR A 44 5.02 -2.77 -2.91
CA TYR A 44 4.58 -2.32 -4.23
C TYR A 44 3.45 -1.31 -4.11
N VAL A 45 3.52 -0.28 -4.94
CA VAL A 45 2.42 0.67 -5.13
C VAL A 45 2.11 0.72 -6.62
N GLY A 46 0.85 0.56 -6.96
CA GLY A 46 0.41 0.55 -8.35
C GLY A 46 -0.88 1.32 -8.57
N ILE A 47 -1.11 1.66 -9.82
CA ILE A 47 -2.31 2.37 -10.24
C ILE A 47 -2.92 1.69 -11.46
N ASP A 48 -4.25 1.52 -11.45
CA ASP A 48 -5.03 1.09 -12.60
C ASP A 48 -5.77 2.32 -13.13
N ARG A 49 -5.26 2.88 -14.23
CA ARG A 49 -5.83 4.08 -14.85
C ARG A 49 -7.11 3.80 -15.63
N ILE A 50 -7.36 2.54 -15.96
CA ILE A 50 -8.55 2.15 -16.73
C ILE A 50 -9.77 2.08 -15.82
N HIS A 51 -9.62 1.48 -14.64
CA HIS A 51 -10.72 1.26 -13.71
C HIS A 51 -10.78 2.27 -12.55
N GLY A 52 -9.78 3.14 -12.44
CA GLY A 52 -9.74 4.12 -11.36
C GLY A 52 -9.46 3.48 -10.00
N ALA A 53 -8.37 2.73 -9.91
CA ALA A 53 -8.00 2.04 -8.68
C ALA A 53 -6.51 2.21 -8.39
N LEU A 54 -6.17 2.22 -7.10
CA LEU A 54 -4.80 2.13 -6.64
C LEU A 54 -4.65 0.90 -5.76
N THR A 55 -3.45 0.37 -5.70
CA THR A 55 -3.15 -0.76 -4.84
C THR A 55 -1.80 -0.58 -4.17
N ASN A 56 -1.72 -1.12 -2.97
CA ASN A 56 -0.52 -1.17 -2.18
C ASN A 56 -0.38 -2.62 -1.72
N VAL A 57 0.61 -3.32 -2.23
CA VAL A 57 0.86 -4.72 -1.93
C VAL A 57 2.21 -4.85 -1.26
N SER A 58 2.24 -5.45 -0.09
CA SER A 58 3.48 -5.68 0.63
C SER A 58 3.59 -7.13 1.07
N VAL A 59 4.82 -7.61 1.15
CA VAL A 59 5.14 -8.98 1.56
C VAL A 59 5.98 -8.92 2.81
N TRP A 60 5.58 -9.68 3.82
CA TRP A 60 6.16 -9.66 5.16
C TRP A 60 6.56 -11.07 5.60
N ALA A 61 7.62 -11.14 6.44
CA ALA A 61 8.07 -12.41 6.98
C ALA A 61 7.01 -13.09 7.86
N SER A 62 6.16 -12.30 8.54
CA SER A 62 5.12 -12.79 9.44
C SER A 62 3.92 -11.85 9.47
N LEU A 63 2.79 -12.33 9.99
CA LEU A 63 1.61 -11.51 10.23
C LEU A 63 1.88 -10.40 11.24
N GLU A 64 2.64 -10.69 12.28
CA GLU A 64 3.05 -9.69 13.27
C GLU A 64 3.79 -8.52 12.61
N ASP A 65 4.73 -8.82 11.72
CA ASP A 65 5.48 -7.80 10.99
C ASP A 65 4.55 -6.99 10.06
N ALA A 66 3.61 -7.64 9.38
CA ALA A 66 2.63 -6.95 8.52
C ALA A 66 1.80 -5.93 9.31
N HIS A 67 1.41 -6.26 10.52
CA HIS A 67 0.64 -5.38 11.39
C HIS A 67 1.39 -4.14 11.86
N ARG A 68 2.71 -4.08 11.70
CA ARG A 68 3.49 -2.88 12.00
C ARG A 68 3.07 -1.67 11.16
N LEU A 69 2.52 -1.90 9.97
CA LEU A 69 1.97 -0.81 9.15
C LEU A 69 0.75 -0.14 9.78
N ASP A 70 -0.01 -0.86 10.60
CA ASP A 70 -1.24 -0.33 11.20
C ASP A 70 -0.98 0.86 12.13
N THR A 71 0.23 0.96 12.66
CA THR A 71 0.61 2.02 13.61
C THR A 71 1.77 2.89 13.13
N LEU A 72 2.25 2.71 11.91
CA LEU A 72 3.33 3.52 11.35
C LEU A 72 2.83 4.93 11.06
N PRO A 73 3.32 5.97 11.78
CA PRO A 73 2.79 7.33 11.61
C PRO A 73 2.87 7.86 10.20
N GLN A 74 3.96 7.58 9.48
CA GLN A 74 4.16 8.02 8.10
C GLN A 74 3.11 7.41 7.17
N MET A 75 2.72 6.16 7.41
CA MET A 75 1.68 5.49 6.64
C MET A 75 0.30 6.07 6.98
N LEU A 76 0.01 6.25 8.26
CA LEU A 76 -1.27 6.82 8.70
C LEU A 76 -1.49 8.23 8.16
N ALA A 77 -0.42 9.00 7.95
CA ALA A 77 -0.50 10.34 7.40
C ALA A 77 -0.88 10.37 5.91
N GLN A 78 -0.63 9.30 5.17
CA GLN A 78 -0.92 9.25 3.73
C GLN A 78 -2.41 9.10 3.42
N ARG A 79 -3.15 8.38 4.25
CA ARG A 79 -4.56 8.10 4.02
C ARG A 79 -5.42 9.37 3.88
N PRO A 80 -5.40 10.32 4.81
CA PRO A 80 -6.21 11.55 4.67
C PRO A 80 -5.80 12.40 3.47
N ILE A 81 -4.53 12.38 3.08
CA ILE A 81 -4.05 13.09 1.89
C ILE A 81 -4.72 12.52 0.62
N LEU A 82 -4.76 11.21 0.50
CA LEU A 82 -5.40 10.54 -0.63
C LEU A 82 -6.92 10.65 -0.57
N GLU A 83 -7.52 10.52 0.60
CA GLU A 83 -8.97 10.69 0.79
C GLU A 83 -9.44 12.09 0.39
N ALA A 84 -8.64 13.12 0.66
CA ALA A 84 -8.95 14.50 0.26
C ALA A 84 -8.99 14.67 -1.28
N THR A 85 -8.33 13.79 -2.03
CA THR A 85 -8.36 13.77 -3.50
C THR A 85 -9.53 12.94 -4.05
N GLY A 86 -10.31 12.31 -3.18
CA GLY A 86 -11.48 11.52 -3.57
C GLY A 86 -11.23 10.02 -3.60
N VAL A 87 -10.14 9.56 -3.00
CA VAL A 87 -9.88 8.12 -2.89
C VAL A 87 -10.71 7.52 -1.75
N THR A 88 -11.42 6.44 -2.05
CA THR A 88 -12.13 5.64 -1.06
C THR A 88 -11.39 4.33 -0.86
N PHE A 89 -10.94 4.07 0.37
CA PHE A 89 -10.20 2.86 0.69
C PHE A 89 -11.12 1.69 1.05
N GLU A 90 -10.72 0.51 0.61
CA GLU A 90 -11.34 -0.76 1.00
C GLU A 90 -10.68 -1.29 2.28
N VAL A 91 -11.28 -2.33 2.86
CA VAL A 91 -10.70 -3.03 4.01
C VAL A 91 -9.35 -3.63 3.63
N ILE A 92 -8.35 -3.42 4.47
CA ILE A 92 -7.02 -4.00 4.30
C ILE A 92 -7.09 -5.48 4.67
N THR A 93 -6.50 -6.33 3.82
CA THR A 93 -6.47 -7.78 4.04
C THR A 93 -5.04 -8.28 4.12
N ASN A 94 -4.82 -9.29 4.97
CA ASN A 94 -3.54 -9.98 5.12
C ASN A 94 -3.75 -11.46 4.78
N HIS A 95 -2.89 -12.00 3.91
CA HIS A 95 -3.04 -13.33 3.37
C HIS A 95 -1.82 -14.18 3.69
N GLU A 96 -2.02 -15.33 4.31
CA GLU A 96 -0.96 -16.32 4.44
C GLU A 96 -0.64 -16.88 3.05
N THR A 97 0.65 -16.97 2.73
CA THR A 97 1.07 -17.53 1.45
C THR A 97 0.87 -19.04 1.47
N LEU A 98 0.11 -19.56 0.51
CA LEU A 98 -0.08 -21.00 0.35
C LEU A 98 0.99 -21.62 -0.53
N TRP A 99 1.34 -20.94 -1.62
CA TRP A 99 2.44 -21.35 -2.51
C TRP A 99 2.91 -20.17 -3.34
N THR A 100 4.13 -20.25 -3.83
CA THR A 100 4.75 -19.22 -4.67
C THR A 100 5.49 -19.89 -5.82
N ILE A 101 5.66 -19.11 -6.90
CA ILE A 101 6.52 -19.52 -8.02
C ILE A 101 7.55 -18.41 -8.20
N THR A 102 8.81 -18.76 -8.17
CA THR A 102 9.92 -17.87 -8.52
C THR A 102 10.61 -18.41 -9.75
N PRO A 103 10.31 -17.84 -10.94
CA PRO A 103 10.88 -18.31 -12.21
C PRO A 103 12.39 -18.23 -12.24
#